data_3042d7d05ca4cd25d70ee941f7b2677b
#
_entry.id   3042d7d05ca4cd25d70ee941f7b2677b
#
_cell.length_a   1.000
_cell.length_b   1.000
_cell.length_c   1.000
_cell.angle_alpha   90.00
_cell.angle_beta   90.00
_cell.angle_gamma   90.00
#
_symmetry.space_group_name_H-M   'P 1'
#
loop_
_entity.id
_entity.type
_entity.pdbx_description
1 polymer ?
#
loop_
_entity_poly.entity_id
_entity_poly.type
_entity_poly.pdbx_seq_one_letter_code
_entity_poly.pdbx_strand_id
1 'polypeptide(L)' 'MAHPIDIHVGKRIRLRRTLLGMSQEAIGAAIGVSFQQVQKYERGVNRVGASRLFEFSKILDAPVSYFFRRV' A
#
# COMPACT_ATOMS: atom_id res chain seq x y z
N MET A 1 -11.80 10.82 -10.12
CA MET A 1 -11.09 9.74 -10.84
C MET A 1 -9.73 9.53 -10.20
N ALA A 2 -9.33 8.28 -9.98
CA ALA A 2 -8.05 8.00 -9.33
C ALA A 2 -6.88 8.34 -10.24
N HIS A 3 -5.82 8.92 -9.68
CA HIS A 3 -4.62 9.25 -10.44
C HIS A 3 -3.88 7.96 -10.81
N PRO A 4 -3.34 7.84 -12.05
CA PRO A 4 -2.63 6.63 -12.48
C PRO A 4 -1.48 6.21 -11.55
N ILE A 5 -0.75 7.16 -10.99
CA ILE A 5 0.33 6.86 -10.04
C ILE A 5 -0.24 6.29 -8.74
N ASP A 6 -1.36 6.81 -8.24
CA ASP A 6 -1.99 6.30 -7.04
C ASP A 6 -2.47 4.86 -7.25
N ILE A 7 -3.02 4.57 -8.43
CA ILE A 7 -3.43 3.21 -8.81
C ILE A 7 -2.21 2.28 -8.83
N HIS A 8 -1.12 2.72 -9.43
CA HIS A 8 0.11 1.93 -9.52
C HIS A 8 0.70 1.64 -8.13
N VAL A 9 0.80 2.66 -7.29
CA VAL A 9 1.30 2.50 -5.92
C VAL A 9 0.42 1.52 -5.14
N GLY A 10 -0.90 1.63 -5.28
CA GLY A 10 -1.83 0.71 -4.63
C GLY A 10 -1.62 -0.73 -5.07
N LYS A 11 -1.42 -0.96 -6.36
CA LYS A 11 -1.13 -2.32 -6.88
C LYS A 11 0.18 -2.87 -6.34
N ARG A 12 1.19 -2.03 -6.19
CA ARG A 12 2.48 -2.46 -5.64
C ARG A 12 2.38 -2.80 -4.16
N ILE A 13 1.57 -2.04 -3.41
CA ILE A 13 1.28 -2.35 -2.00
C ILE A 13 0.62 -3.72 -1.92
N ARG A 14 -0.41 -3.97 -2.72
CA ARG A 14 -1.11 -5.25 -2.75
C ARG A 14 -0.17 -6.40 -3.12
N LEU A 15 0.64 -6.21 -4.15
CA LEU A 15 1.59 -7.23 -4.61
C LEU A 15 2.53 -7.61 -3.47
N ARG A 16 3.14 -6.64 -2.83
CA ARG A 16 4.09 -6.90 -1.75
C ARG A 16 3.42 -7.57 -0.55
N ARG A 17 2.22 -7.07 -0.19
CA ARG A 17 1.45 -7.65 0.90
C ARG A 17 1.17 -9.14 0.65
N THR A 18 0.69 -9.47 -0.54
CA THR A 18 0.37 -10.86 -0.87
C THR A 18 1.62 -11.74 -0.93
N LEU A 19 2.73 -11.21 -1.44
CA LEU A 19 4.00 -11.94 -1.45
C LEU A 19 4.47 -12.28 -0.03
N LEU A 20 4.20 -11.41 0.94
CA LEU A 20 4.58 -11.64 2.34
C LEU A 20 3.53 -12.44 3.11
N GLY A 21 2.42 -12.80 2.47
CA GLY A 21 1.35 -13.56 3.11
C GLY A 21 0.56 -12.77 4.15
N MET A 22 0.57 -11.45 4.09
CA MET A 22 -0.15 -10.61 5.05
C MET A 22 -1.58 -10.35 4.61
N SER A 23 -2.52 -10.35 5.57
CA SER A 23 -3.89 -9.93 5.30
C SER A 23 -4.00 -8.39 5.32
N GLN A 24 -5.09 -7.87 4.74
CA GLN A 24 -5.39 -6.45 4.83
C GLN A 24 -5.64 -6.02 6.27
N GLU A 25 -6.27 -6.87 7.06
CA GLU A 25 -6.48 -6.62 8.49
C GLU A 25 -5.16 -6.50 9.25
N ALA A 26 -4.23 -7.40 8.97
CA ALA A 26 -2.93 -7.38 9.65
C ALA A 26 -2.14 -6.11 9.34
N ILE A 27 -2.10 -5.71 8.07
CA ILE A 27 -1.36 -4.49 7.70
C ILE A 27 -2.09 -3.24 8.22
N GLY A 28 -3.43 -3.26 8.21
CA GLY A 28 -4.22 -2.17 8.77
C GLY A 28 -3.95 -1.97 10.26
N ALA A 29 -3.93 -3.07 11.01
CA ALA A 29 -3.60 -3.02 12.44
C ALA A 29 -2.20 -2.45 12.69
N ALA A 30 -1.24 -2.82 11.83
CA ALA A 30 0.15 -2.37 11.99
C ALA A 30 0.32 -0.86 11.75
N ILE A 31 -0.49 -0.27 10.86
CA ILE A 31 -0.40 1.16 10.56
C ILE A 31 -1.55 1.99 11.17
N GLY A 32 -2.44 1.35 11.92
CA GLY A 32 -3.49 2.05 12.65
C GLY A 32 -4.70 2.45 11.81
N VAL A 33 -5.03 1.69 10.77
CA VAL A 33 -6.22 1.95 9.94
C VAL A 33 -7.04 0.68 9.78
N SER A 34 -8.31 0.83 9.35
CA SER A 34 -9.17 -0.31 9.08
C SER A 34 -8.75 -1.06 7.82
N PHE A 35 -9.19 -2.32 7.69
CA PHE A 35 -8.92 -3.06 6.47
C PHE A 35 -9.61 -2.44 5.26
N GLN A 36 -10.76 -1.79 5.44
CA GLN A 36 -11.44 -1.07 4.37
C GLN A 36 -10.57 0.07 3.85
N GLN A 37 -9.87 0.77 4.74
CA GLN A 37 -8.95 1.83 4.33
C GLN A 37 -7.78 1.25 3.54
N VAL A 38 -7.24 0.10 3.95
CA VAL A 38 -6.20 -0.60 3.19
C VAL A 38 -6.70 -0.95 1.79
N GLN A 39 -7.94 -1.46 1.67
CA GLN A 39 -8.54 -1.75 0.36
C GLN A 39 -8.57 -0.50 -0.53
N LYS A 40 -8.95 0.64 0.02
CA LYS A 40 -9.00 1.90 -0.72
C LYS A 40 -7.61 2.32 -1.21
N TYR A 41 -6.59 2.14 -0.38
CA TYR A 41 -5.20 2.41 -0.78
C TYR A 41 -4.77 1.47 -1.91
N GLU A 42 -5.06 0.17 -1.79
CA GLU A 42 -4.64 -0.82 -2.79
C GLU A 42 -5.35 -0.62 -4.14
N ARG A 43 -6.55 -0.07 -4.12
CA ARG A 43 -7.32 0.22 -5.34
C ARG A 43 -7.01 1.60 -5.93
N GLY A 44 -6.22 2.40 -5.24
CA GLY A 44 -5.89 3.75 -5.69
C GLY A 44 -7.04 4.75 -5.53
N VAL A 45 -8.11 4.38 -4.84
CA VAL A 45 -9.25 5.27 -4.57
C VAL A 45 -8.82 6.39 -3.63
N ASN A 46 -8.02 6.05 -2.62
CA ASN A 46 -7.43 7.03 -1.72
C ASN A 46 -5.92 7.10 -2.00
N ARG A 47 -5.42 8.33 -2.05
CA ARG A 47 -3.99 8.56 -2.23
C ARG A 47 -3.23 8.14 -0.98
N VAL A 48 -2.08 7.49 -1.20
CA VAL A 48 -1.15 7.17 -0.12
C VAL A 48 -0.20 8.35 0.03
N GLY A 49 -0.37 9.14 1.10
CA GLY A 49 0.51 10.26 1.37
C GLY A 49 1.91 9.79 1.75
N ALA A 50 2.86 10.73 1.77
CA ALA A 50 4.27 10.41 2.02
C ALA A 50 4.51 9.67 3.33
N SER A 51 3.88 10.11 4.42
CA SER A 51 4.03 9.47 5.73
C SER A 51 3.48 8.05 5.72
N ARG A 52 2.31 7.86 5.11
CA ARG A 52 1.68 6.55 5.03
C ARG A 52 2.48 5.61 4.15
N LEU A 53 3.03 6.11 3.05
CA LEU A 53 3.87 5.32 2.17
C LEU A 53 5.15 4.87 2.89
N PHE A 54 5.73 5.74 3.70
CA PHE A 54 6.89 5.37 4.53
C PHE A 54 6.54 4.24 5.49
N GLU A 55 5.37 4.31 6.14
CA GLU A 55 4.89 3.25 7.03
C GLU A 55 4.72 1.92 6.27
N PHE A 56 4.13 1.95 5.08
CA PHE A 56 4.02 0.75 4.24
C PHE A 56 5.39 0.18 3.90
N SER A 57 6.36 1.05 3.57
CA SER A 57 7.70 0.59 3.23
C SER A 57 8.37 -0.16 4.40
N LYS A 58 8.14 0.30 5.62
CA LYS A 58 8.68 -0.36 6.81
C LYS A 58 8.01 -1.72 7.06
N ILE A 59 6.68 -1.74 7.04
CA ILE A 59 5.92 -2.96 7.35
C ILE A 59 6.10 -4.02 6.26
N LEU A 60 6.15 -3.59 5.01
CA LEU A 60 6.30 -4.49 3.87
C LEU A 60 7.76 -4.80 3.54
N ASP A 61 8.68 -4.25 4.31
CA ASP A 61 10.12 -4.48 4.16
C ASP A 61 10.59 -4.26 2.72
N ALA A 62 10.23 -3.11 2.16
CA ALA A 62 10.59 -2.73 0.81
C ALA A 62 10.92 -1.24 0.78
N PRO A 63 11.91 -0.81 -0.01
CA PRO A 63 12.22 0.61 -0.12
C PRO A 63 11.06 1.36 -0.78
N VAL A 64 10.92 2.66 -0.47
CA VAL A 64 9.86 3.49 -1.05
C VAL A 64 9.88 3.41 -2.58
N SER A 65 11.06 3.35 -3.19
CA SER A 65 11.21 3.23 -4.65
C SER A 65 10.53 2.00 -5.24
N TYR A 66 10.38 0.93 -4.45
CA TYR A 66 9.68 -0.28 -4.90
C TYR A 66 8.26 0.01 -5.37
N PHE A 67 7.57 0.93 -4.68
CA PHE A 67 6.16 1.22 -4.96
C PHE A 67 5.96 2.05 -6.23
N PHE A 68 7.03 2.57 -6.80
CA PHE A 68 7.00 3.33 -8.04
C PHE A 68 7.58 2.58 -9.23
N ARG A 69 8.16 1.40 -9.00
CA ARG A 69 8.73 0.61 -10.09
C ARG A 69 7.64 0.10 -11.02
N ARG A 70 7.93 0.14 -12.31
CA ARG A 70 7.11 -0.52 -13.31
C ARG A 70 7.47 -2.00 -13.38
N VAL A 71 6.45 -2.79 -13.65
CA VAL A 71 6.61 -4.24 -13.78
C VAL A 71 6.81 -4.58 -15.24
#